data_854cd63232577b454aeb964bb68615fa
#
_entry.id   854cd63232577b454aeb964bb68615fa
#
_cell.length_a   1.000
_cell.length_b   1.000
_cell.length_c   1.000
_cell.angle_alpha   90.00
_cell.angle_beta   90.00
_cell.angle_gamma   90.00
#
_symmetry.space_group_name_H-M   'P 1'
#
loop_
_entity.id
_entity.type
_entity.pdbx_description
1 polymer ?
#
loop_
_entity_poly.entity_id
_entity_poly.type
_entity_poly.pdbx_seq_one_letter_code
_entity_poly.pdbx_strand_id
1 'polypeptide(L)'
;GGMHYFASGVSPCIHHTFGHAKALASFLELPPVKMTSLEKLPRDSVYGVKHFKDIRTWLLSQGDWRATFTGYDAEYKVKGTHPMGGALSLLWHAQAGPIFAATMNQYKLIEAPNMQDNVRKYLMGGTPRVELTQDGVAYSNLDDLNTDITCFIENGFCRFNVNSHLVNINQQSPKQGEVLVEVNYAFSEQGVSISVERCNDSAYLVLPVIASPKEEVRISTREA
;
A
#
# COMPACT_ATOMS: atom_id res chain seq x y z
N GLY A 1 -5.30 -16.15 3.77
CA GLY A 1 -6.04 -16.83 4.19
C GLY A 1 -6.70 -18.17 4.06
N GLY A 2 -6.75 -18.96 5.17
CA GLY A 2 -7.24 -20.32 5.16
C GLY A 2 -8.68 -20.52 4.73
N MET A 3 -9.59 -19.61 5.09
CA MET A 3 -11.01 -19.70 4.74
C MET A 3 -11.28 -19.81 3.23
N HIS A 4 -10.45 -19.16 2.45
CA HIS A 4 -10.56 -19.16 1.01
C HIS A 4 -10.27 -20.53 0.40
N TYR A 5 -9.26 -21.21 0.91
CA TYR A 5 -8.91 -22.58 0.46
C TYR A 5 -10.00 -23.58 0.84
N PHE A 6 -10.59 -23.46 2.01
CA PHE A 6 -11.72 -24.30 2.41
C PHE A 6 -12.94 -24.11 1.51
N ALA A 7 -13.28 -22.87 1.16
CA ALA A 7 -14.41 -22.58 0.27
C ALA A 7 -14.22 -23.14 -1.14
N SER A 8 -12.98 -23.25 -1.61
CA SER A 8 -12.64 -23.83 -2.92
C SER A 8 -12.39 -25.35 -2.89
N GLY A 9 -12.52 -25.99 -1.72
CA GLY A 9 -12.25 -27.43 -1.58
C GLY A 9 -10.77 -27.80 -1.60
N VAL A 10 -9.88 -26.82 -1.48
CA VAL A 10 -8.42 -27.03 -1.46
C VAL A 10 -7.95 -27.19 -0.02
N SER A 11 -7.17 -28.24 0.23
CA SER A 11 -6.58 -28.47 1.54
C SER A 11 -5.53 -27.38 1.89
N PRO A 12 -5.46 -26.94 3.15
CA PRO A 12 -4.40 -26.03 3.59
C PRO A 12 -3.03 -26.62 3.31
N CYS A 13 -2.07 -25.75 2.98
CA CYS A 13 -0.70 -26.18 2.79
C CYS A 13 -0.13 -26.77 4.08
N ILE A 14 0.23 -28.04 4.06
CA ILE A 14 0.74 -28.77 5.23
C ILE A 14 1.97 -28.10 5.83
N HIS A 15 2.87 -27.57 5.01
CA HIS A 15 4.07 -26.89 5.45
C HIS A 15 3.77 -25.63 6.27
N HIS A 16 2.86 -24.80 5.81
CA HIS A 16 2.45 -23.60 6.54
C HIS A 16 1.71 -23.97 7.84
N THR A 17 0.81 -24.95 7.79
CA THR A 17 0.07 -25.42 8.96
C THR A 17 1.04 -25.98 10.01
N PHE A 18 2.00 -26.77 9.60
CA PHE A 18 3.01 -27.33 10.49
C PHE A 18 3.92 -26.25 11.08
N GLY A 19 4.34 -25.27 10.27
CA GLY A 19 5.14 -24.14 10.73
C GLY A 19 4.43 -23.32 11.80
N HIS A 20 3.15 -23.02 11.60
CA HIS A 20 2.34 -22.30 12.60
C HIS A 20 2.10 -23.13 13.87
N ALA A 21 1.82 -24.43 13.74
CA ALA A 21 1.62 -25.31 14.89
C ALA A 21 2.91 -25.42 15.73
N LYS A 22 4.07 -25.53 15.07
CA LYS A 22 5.37 -25.55 15.73
C LYS A 22 5.65 -24.24 16.46
N ALA A 23 5.39 -23.10 15.83
CA ALA A 23 5.58 -21.78 16.45
C ALA A 23 4.69 -21.61 17.69
N LEU A 24 3.42 -22.02 17.61
CA LEU A 24 2.50 -21.99 18.77
C LEU A 24 2.95 -22.93 19.89
N ALA A 25 3.37 -24.16 19.57
CA ALA A 25 3.89 -25.10 20.55
C ALA A 25 5.12 -24.51 21.27
N SER A 26 6.07 -23.97 20.52
CA SER A 26 7.26 -23.31 21.10
C SER A 26 6.86 -22.11 21.98
N PHE A 27 5.85 -21.33 21.59
CA PHE A 27 5.36 -20.22 22.39
C PHE A 27 4.77 -20.69 23.72
N LEU A 28 4.03 -21.79 23.74
CA LEU A 28 3.45 -22.37 24.98
C LEU A 28 4.53 -22.91 25.93
N GLU A 29 5.69 -23.29 25.44
CA GLU A 29 6.81 -23.73 26.24
C GLU A 29 7.64 -22.59 26.83
N LEU A 30 7.44 -21.35 26.35
CA LEU A 30 8.15 -20.20 26.90
C LEU A 30 7.67 -19.89 28.32
N PRO A 31 8.59 -19.57 29.23
CA PRO A 31 8.18 -19.12 30.54
C PRO A 31 7.35 -17.84 30.45
N PRO A 32 6.38 -17.64 31.37
CA PRO A 32 5.59 -16.41 31.36
C PRO A 32 6.50 -15.19 31.45
N VAL A 33 6.41 -14.33 30.44
CA VAL A 33 7.17 -13.08 30.41
C VAL A 33 6.58 -12.16 31.47
N LYS A 34 7.35 -11.84 32.51
CA LYS A 34 6.99 -10.75 33.41
C LYS A 34 7.12 -9.44 32.64
N MET A 35 6.01 -8.83 32.31
CA MET A 35 6.01 -7.45 31.82
C MET A 35 6.48 -6.54 32.97
N THR A 36 7.75 -6.17 32.94
CA THR A 36 8.39 -5.35 33.98
C THR A 36 8.21 -3.86 33.78
N SER A 37 7.85 -3.42 32.58
CA SER A 37 7.46 -2.03 32.28
C SER A 37 6.64 -1.98 30.99
N LEU A 38 5.73 -1.02 30.92
CA LEU A 38 5.10 -0.59 29.67
C LEU A 38 6.05 0.38 28.94
N GLU A 39 7.21 -0.09 28.53
CA GLU A 39 8.04 0.71 27.64
C GLU A 39 7.29 0.92 26.34
N LYS A 40 7.26 2.18 25.89
CA LYS A 40 6.68 2.51 24.60
C LYS A 40 7.46 1.78 23.51
N LEU A 41 6.75 1.15 22.61
CA LEU A 41 7.38 0.53 21.43
C LEU A 41 8.06 1.62 20.58
N PRO A 42 9.12 1.28 19.83
CA PRO A 42 9.77 2.24 18.94
C PRO A 42 8.78 2.98 18.03
N ARG A 43 7.76 2.29 17.55
CA ARG A 43 6.69 2.91 16.72
C ARG A 43 5.89 4.00 17.46
N ASP A 44 5.89 3.99 18.79
CA ASP A 44 5.12 4.93 19.62
C ASP A 44 5.99 6.07 20.16
N SER A 45 7.30 5.98 19.98
CA SER A 45 8.28 6.93 20.55
C SER A 45 9.26 7.50 19.53
N VAL A 46 9.41 6.88 18.36
CA VAL A 46 10.30 7.36 17.30
C VAL A 46 9.50 8.09 16.24
N TYR A 47 9.80 9.36 16.05
CA TYR A 47 9.13 10.23 15.08
C TYR A 47 10.09 10.68 13.98
N GLY A 48 9.55 11.01 12.83
CA GLY A 48 10.26 11.50 11.67
C GLY A 48 10.10 10.63 10.44
N VAL A 49 11.01 10.81 9.50
CA VAL A 49 11.02 10.08 8.23
C VAL A 49 12.28 9.25 8.14
N LYS A 50 12.11 7.98 7.72
CA LYS A 50 13.21 7.08 7.40
C LYS A 50 13.15 6.67 5.95
N HIS A 51 14.23 6.89 5.22
CA HIS A 51 14.38 6.51 3.82
C HIS A 51 15.29 5.29 3.67
N PHE A 52 14.76 4.22 3.11
CA PHE A 52 15.51 3.04 2.72
C PHE A 52 15.83 3.14 1.23
N LYS A 53 17.01 3.67 0.93
CA LYS A 53 17.42 4.02 -0.44
C LYS A 53 17.44 2.83 -1.39
N ASP A 54 17.91 1.68 -0.94
CA ASP A 54 18.10 0.49 -1.77
C ASP A 54 16.77 -0.10 -2.27
N ILE A 55 15.70 0.09 -1.51
CA ILE A 55 14.34 -0.35 -1.85
C ILE A 55 13.39 0.82 -2.13
N ARG A 56 13.93 2.03 -2.22
CA ARG A 56 13.18 3.28 -2.49
C ARG A 56 11.88 3.38 -1.68
N THR A 57 11.99 3.11 -0.39
CA THR A 57 10.85 3.10 0.53
C THR A 57 11.05 4.13 1.63
N TRP A 58 10.01 4.91 1.90
CA TRP A 58 9.96 5.90 2.97
C TRP A 58 8.96 5.47 4.03
N LEU A 59 9.38 5.55 5.28
CA LEU A 59 8.51 5.37 6.45
C LEU A 59 8.33 6.72 7.13
N LEU A 60 7.09 7.09 7.40
CA LEU A 60 6.73 8.26 8.18
C LEU A 60 6.15 7.85 9.53
N SER A 61 6.62 8.54 10.58
CA SER A 61 6.02 8.55 11.91
C SER A 61 5.86 10.00 12.35
N GLN A 62 4.62 10.51 12.39
CA GLN A 62 4.33 11.89 12.78
C GLN A 62 3.04 11.94 13.61
N GLY A 63 3.15 12.35 14.88
CA GLY A 63 2.02 12.30 15.79
C GLY A 63 1.38 10.91 15.79
N ASP A 64 0.08 10.86 15.60
CA ASP A 64 -0.71 9.64 15.52
C ASP A 64 -0.67 8.94 14.14
N TRP A 65 0.02 9.55 13.15
CA TRP A 65 0.08 9.04 11.79
C TRP A 65 1.31 8.16 11.55
N ARG A 66 1.09 7.08 10.81
CA ARG A 66 2.12 6.23 10.23
C ARG A 66 1.83 6.05 8.75
N ALA A 67 2.83 6.24 7.91
CA ALA A 67 2.68 6.04 6.48
C ALA A 67 3.90 5.35 5.87
N THR A 68 3.68 4.66 4.76
CA THR A 68 4.73 4.05 3.95
C THR A 68 4.52 4.43 2.50
N PHE A 69 5.57 4.94 1.86
CA PHE A 69 5.59 5.21 0.42
C PHE A 69 6.57 4.26 -0.25
N THR A 70 6.13 3.63 -1.33
CA THR A 70 6.93 2.66 -2.09
C THR A 70 7.17 3.16 -3.50
N GLY A 71 8.43 3.50 -3.80
CA GLY A 71 8.83 3.97 -5.12
C GLY A 71 9.11 2.83 -6.10
N TYR A 72 9.71 1.76 -5.60
CA TYR A 72 10.07 0.60 -6.41
C TYR A 72 10.06 -0.67 -5.58
N ASP A 73 9.64 -1.75 -6.20
CA ASP A 73 9.81 -3.12 -5.68
C ASP A 73 10.36 -4.01 -6.81
N ALA A 74 11.21 -4.96 -6.43
CA ALA A 74 11.76 -5.91 -7.38
C ALA A 74 10.64 -6.81 -7.92
N GLU A 75 10.52 -6.89 -9.22
CA GLU A 75 9.59 -7.82 -9.86
C GLU A 75 10.03 -9.27 -9.60
N TYR A 76 9.27 -9.98 -8.80
CA TYR A 76 9.49 -11.39 -8.58
C TYR A 76 8.66 -12.22 -9.54
N LYS A 77 9.28 -12.72 -10.62
CA LYS A 77 8.72 -13.63 -11.64
C LYS A 77 7.48 -13.13 -12.40
N VAL A 78 6.77 -12.12 -11.95
CA VAL A 78 5.53 -11.66 -12.58
C VAL A 78 5.45 -10.14 -12.54
N LYS A 79 5.30 -9.52 -13.71
CA LYS A 79 5.16 -8.07 -13.86
C LYS A 79 3.82 -7.56 -13.34
N GLY A 80 3.83 -6.35 -12.77
CA GLY A 80 2.62 -5.60 -12.41
C GLY A 80 1.80 -6.22 -11.29
N THR A 81 2.44 -6.97 -10.38
CA THR A 81 1.75 -7.55 -9.22
C THR A 81 1.87 -6.70 -7.97
N HIS A 82 2.96 -5.94 -7.85
CA HIS A 82 3.26 -5.14 -6.68
C HIS A 82 2.98 -3.66 -6.94
N PRO A 83 2.33 -2.95 -6.03
CA PRO A 83 2.14 -1.52 -6.15
C PRO A 83 3.49 -0.80 -5.92
N MET A 84 3.92 -0.08 -6.94
CA MET A 84 5.14 0.75 -6.96
C MET A 84 4.74 2.19 -7.25
N GLY A 85 5.52 2.92 -7.98
CA GLY A 85 5.12 4.20 -8.55
C GLY A 85 4.81 5.29 -7.53
N GLY A 86 5.48 5.26 -6.38
CA GLY A 86 5.22 6.19 -5.29
C GLY A 86 3.95 5.88 -4.49
N ALA A 87 3.47 4.64 -4.55
CA ALA A 87 2.27 4.24 -3.85
C ALA A 87 2.32 4.58 -2.35
N LEU A 88 1.24 5.17 -1.84
CA LEU A 88 0.95 5.22 -0.41
C LEU A 88 0.54 3.81 0.03
N SER A 89 1.54 2.99 0.39
CA SER A 89 1.37 1.56 0.66
C SER A 89 0.71 1.29 2.00
N LEU A 90 0.84 2.21 2.93
CA LEU A 90 0.17 2.19 4.23
C LEU A 90 -0.14 3.61 4.67
N LEU A 91 -1.37 3.82 5.12
CA LEU A 91 -1.75 4.94 5.98
C LEU A 91 -2.48 4.38 7.19
N TRP A 92 -1.93 4.67 8.36
CA TRP A 92 -2.46 4.20 9.63
C TRP A 92 -2.55 5.34 10.64
N HIS A 93 -3.59 5.35 11.44
CA HIS A 93 -3.78 6.30 12.52
C HIS A 93 -3.96 5.59 13.86
N ALA A 94 -3.42 6.14 14.94
CA ALA A 94 -3.39 5.50 16.26
C ALA A 94 -4.79 5.11 16.78
N GLN A 95 -5.81 5.88 16.47
CA GLN A 95 -7.18 5.63 16.90
C GLN A 95 -8.01 4.86 15.86
N ALA A 96 -7.87 5.21 14.58
CA ALA A 96 -8.67 4.62 13.50
C ALA A 96 -8.08 3.29 12.97
N GLY A 97 -6.80 3.00 13.24
CA GLY A 97 -6.13 1.86 12.63
C GLY A 97 -5.75 2.11 11.16
N PRO A 98 -5.70 1.06 10.31
CA PRO A 98 -5.35 1.19 8.91
C PRO A 98 -6.46 1.89 8.13
N ILE A 99 -6.12 2.97 7.43
CA ILE A 99 -7.02 3.74 6.55
C ILE A 99 -6.81 3.30 5.10
N PHE A 100 -5.54 3.17 4.70
CA PHE A 100 -5.16 2.57 3.43
C PHE A 100 -4.14 1.47 3.67
N ALA A 101 -4.23 0.38 2.92
CA ALA A 101 -3.23 -0.67 2.89
C ALA A 101 -3.12 -1.21 1.47
N ALA A 102 -1.91 -1.22 0.95
CA ALA A 102 -1.64 -1.72 -0.39
C ALA A 102 -2.02 -3.20 -0.51
N THR A 103 -2.60 -3.53 -1.65
CA THR A 103 -2.84 -4.90 -2.08
C THR A 103 -2.08 -5.17 -3.36
N MET A 104 -1.89 -6.43 -3.68
CA MET A 104 -1.38 -6.81 -5.00
C MET A 104 -2.37 -6.35 -6.08
N ASN A 105 -1.86 -5.73 -7.14
CA ASN A 105 -2.68 -5.29 -8.28
C ASN A 105 -3.22 -6.47 -9.07
N GLN A 106 -2.45 -7.55 -9.13
CA GLN A 106 -2.84 -8.79 -9.77
C GLN A 106 -2.25 -9.97 -9.00
N TYR A 107 -3.10 -10.93 -8.65
CA TYR A 107 -2.65 -12.19 -8.08
C TYR A 107 -2.45 -13.22 -9.19
N LYS A 108 -1.24 -13.74 -9.33
CA LYS A 108 -0.92 -14.80 -10.27
C LYS A 108 -0.29 -15.97 -9.54
N LEU A 109 -0.61 -17.18 -9.98
CA LEU A 109 0.07 -18.37 -9.52
C LEU A 109 1.53 -18.36 -9.97
N ILE A 110 2.44 -18.24 -9.00
CA ILE A 110 3.88 -18.23 -9.25
C ILE A 110 4.45 -19.64 -9.12
N GLU A 111 3.90 -20.42 -8.19
CA GLU A 111 4.36 -21.77 -7.88
C GLU A 111 3.17 -22.73 -7.81
N ALA A 112 3.08 -23.61 -8.80
CA ALA A 112 2.03 -24.64 -8.87
C ALA A 112 1.92 -25.53 -7.61
N PRO A 113 3.06 -25.91 -6.93
CA PRO A 113 3.00 -26.74 -5.72
C PRO A 113 2.28 -26.10 -4.54
N ASN A 114 2.16 -24.79 -4.50
CA ASN A 114 1.51 -24.08 -3.39
C ASN A 114 -0.02 -24.07 -3.45
N MET A 115 -0.64 -24.77 -4.40
CA MET A 115 -2.10 -24.86 -4.56
C MET A 115 -2.81 -23.51 -4.50
N GLN A 116 -2.19 -22.49 -5.02
CA GLN A 116 -2.74 -21.15 -5.10
C GLN A 116 -3.72 -21.07 -6.26
N ASP A 117 -4.82 -20.35 -6.07
CA ASP A 117 -5.82 -20.17 -7.11
C ASP A 117 -5.25 -19.35 -8.29
N ASN A 118 -5.43 -19.86 -9.49
CA ASN A 118 -4.64 -19.50 -10.65
C ASN A 118 -4.98 -18.14 -11.27
N VAL A 119 -6.14 -17.59 -11.04
CA VAL A 119 -6.52 -16.31 -11.68
C VAL A 119 -7.60 -15.61 -10.87
N ARG A 120 -7.23 -14.88 -9.85
CA ARG A 120 -8.11 -13.80 -9.40
C ARG A 120 -7.56 -12.48 -9.88
N LYS A 121 -8.16 -11.96 -10.92
CA LYS A 121 -8.08 -10.55 -11.23
C LYS A 121 -8.91 -9.84 -10.17
N TYR A 122 -8.25 -9.22 -9.21
CA TYR A 122 -8.91 -8.23 -8.39
C TYR A 122 -9.12 -7.02 -9.30
N LEU A 123 -10.38 -6.80 -9.68
CA LEU A 123 -10.77 -5.67 -10.53
C LEU A 123 -10.50 -4.31 -9.88
N MET A 124 -10.27 -4.31 -8.55
CA MET A 124 -9.93 -3.11 -7.80
C MET A 124 -8.86 -3.47 -6.76
N GLY A 125 -7.65 -3.04 -6.99
CA GLY A 125 -6.61 -3.05 -5.97
C GLY A 125 -6.98 -2.11 -4.81
N GLY A 126 -6.68 -2.53 -3.57
CA GLY A 126 -6.86 -1.71 -2.37
C GLY A 126 -5.79 -0.63 -2.19
N THR A 127 -4.99 -0.35 -3.20
CA THR A 127 -3.92 0.66 -3.15
C THR A 127 -4.41 1.99 -3.68
N PRO A 128 -4.23 3.11 -2.96
CA PRO A 128 -4.45 4.46 -3.47
C PRO A 128 -3.65 4.71 -4.74
N ARG A 129 -4.26 5.27 -5.76
CA ARG A 129 -3.64 5.43 -7.07
C ARG A 129 -4.32 6.48 -7.94
N VAL A 130 -3.60 6.92 -8.94
CA VAL A 130 -4.16 7.62 -10.10
C VAL A 130 -4.20 6.64 -11.27
N GLU A 131 -5.35 6.54 -11.92
CA GLU A 131 -5.55 5.62 -13.03
C GLU A 131 -6.28 6.26 -14.20
N LEU A 132 -6.00 5.77 -15.39
CA LEU A 132 -6.64 6.13 -16.65
C LEU A 132 -6.93 4.84 -17.43
N THR A 133 -8.11 4.74 -18.00
CA THR A 133 -8.42 3.67 -18.96
C THR A 133 -8.62 4.27 -20.36
N GLN A 134 -7.87 3.78 -21.33
CA GLN A 134 -7.99 4.19 -22.72
C GLN A 134 -8.02 2.96 -23.63
N ASP A 135 -9.01 2.87 -24.50
CA ASP A 135 -9.19 1.74 -25.44
C ASP A 135 -9.15 0.35 -24.74
N GLY A 136 -9.68 0.27 -23.53
CA GLY A 136 -9.68 -0.97 -22.73
C GLY A 136 -8.34 -1.32 -22.09
N VAL A 137 -7.33 -0.46 -22.20
CA VAL A 137 -6.02 -0.59 -21.55
C VAL A 137 -6.00 0.29 -20.31
N ALA A 138 -5.62 -0.28 -19.17
CA ALA A 138 -5.43 0.44 -17.92
C ALA A 138 -4.00 0.96 -17.82
N TYR A 139 -3.88 2.20 -17.38
CA TYR A 139 -2.63 2.90 -17.05
C TYR A 139 -2.70 3.40 -15.62
N SER A 140 -1.65 3.22 -14.87
CA SER A 140 -1.61 3.61 -13.46
C SER A 140 -0.22 4.11 -13.07
N ASN A 141 -0.17 5.02 -12.11
CA ASN A 141 1.08 5.39 -11.48
C ASN A 141 1.73 4.22 -10.73
N LEU A 142 0.95 3.25 -10.25
CA LEU A 142 1.46 2.09 -9.51
C LEU A 142 2.39 1.19 -10.33
N ASP A 143 2.31 1.26 -11.64
CA ASP A 143 3.14 0.46 -12.54
C ASP A 143 4.42 1.21 -12.98
N ASP A 144 4.60 2.49 -12.60
CA ASP A 144 5.76 3.29 -12.99
C ASP A 144 7.01 2.90 -12.19
N LEU A 145 8.03 2.40 -12.90
CA LEU A 145 9.33 2.05 -12.34
C LEU A 145 10.26 3.26 -12.14
N ASN A 146 9.92 4.41 -12.73
CA ASN A 146 10.77 5.60 -12.75
C ASN A 146 10.26 6.75 -11.87
N THR A 147 9.44 6.43 -10.90
CA THR A 147 8.88 7.40 -9.96
C THR A 147 9.96 8.13 -9.18
N ASP A 148 9.77 9.42 -8.98
CA ASP A 148 10.55 10.23 -8.03
C ASP A 148 9.71 10.59 -6.80
N ILE A 149 10.28 10.41 -5.62
CA ILE A 149 9.64 10.75 -4.35
C ILE A 149 10.58 11.67 -3.58
N THR A 150 10.09 12.87 -3.30
CA THR A 150 10.77 13.83 -2.43
C THR A 150 10.00 14.02 -1.13
N CYS A 151 10.74 14.25 -0.05
CA CYS A 151 10.17 14.50 1.26
C CYS A 151 10.71 15.78 1.84
N PHE A 152 9.83 16.64 2.35
CA PHE A 152 10.14 17.90 3.00
C PHE A 152 9.57 17.86 4.41
N ILE A 153 10.42 18.24 5.38
CA ILE A 153 10.01 18.39 6.78
C ILE A 153 10.24 19.84 7.16
N GLU A 154 9.17 20.55 7.43
CA GLU A 154 9.23 21.96 7.80
C GLU A 154 8.18 22.28 8.87
N ASN A 155 8.60 22.95 9.94
CA ASN A 155 7.71 23.43 11.02
C ASN A 155 6.76 22.39 11.60
N GLY A 156 7.21 21.12 11.71
CA GLY A 156 6.38 20.04 12.24
C GLY A 156 5.41 19.46 11.22
N PHE A 157 5.45 19.90 9.96
CA PHE A 157 4.71 19.32 8.85
C PHE A 157 5.62 18.43 8.02
N CYS A 158 5.10 17.30 7.59
CA CYS A 158 5.78 16.46 6.63
C CYS A 158 5.01 16.44 5.32
N ARG A 159 5.71 16.67 4.22
CA ARG A 159 5.15 16.64 2.88
C ARG A 159 5.92 15.65 2.02
N PHE A 160 5.18 14.84 1.27
CA PHE A 160 5.72 14.01 0.20
C PHE A 160 5.19 14.52 -1.12
N ASN A 161 6.08 14.73 -2.06
CA ASN A 161 5.77 14.98 -3.45
C ASN A 161 6.16 13.73 -4.25
N VAL A 162 5.22 13.17 -4.98
CA VAL A 162 5.39 11.96 -5.79
C VAL A 162 5.17 12.33 -7.24
N ASN A 163 6.21 12.20 -8.04
CA ASN A 163 6.17 12.38 -9.49
C ASN A 163 6.26 11.03 -10.17
N SER A 164 5.26 10.68 -10.95
CA SER A 164 5.17 9.42 -11.66
C SER A 164 4.48 9.60 -13.01
N HIS A 165 4.53 8.57 -13.86
CA HIS A 165 3.83 8.53 -15.13
C HIS A 165 2.69 7.53 -15.06
N LEU A 166 1.62 7.78 -15.80
CA LEU A 166 0.62 6.76 -16.06
C LEU A 166 1.14 5.82 -17.14
N VAL A 167 1.50 4.62 -16.72
CA VAL A 167 1.98 3.57 -17.64
C VAL A 167 1.15 2.31 -17.44
N ASN A 168 1.15 1.46 -18.46
CA ASN A 168 0.60 0.13 -18.32
C ASN A 168 1.65 -0.84 -17.76
N ILE A 169 1.25 -2.06 -17.49
CA ILE A 169 2.12 -3.15 -16.99
C ILE A 169 3.38 -3.41 -17.86
N ASN A 170 3.38 -3.01 -19.11
CA ASN A 170 4.52 -3.11 -20.02
C ASN A 170 5.37 -1.84 -20.10
N GLN A 171 5.17 -0.89 -19.17
CA GLN A 171 5.85 0.41 -19.13
C GLN A 171 5.57 1.29 -20.35
N GLN A 172 4.42 1.14 -20.96
CA GLN A 172 4.01 1.93 -22.11
C GLN A 172 3.07 3.04 -21.68
N SER A 173 3.29 4.23 -22.19
CA SER A 173 2.41 5.38 -22.02
C SER A 173 1.11 5.24 -22.83
N PRO A 174 0.06 5.99 -22.49
CA PRO A 174 -1.14 6.12 -23.32
C PRO A 174 -0.81 6.59 -24.74
N LYS A 175 -1.65 6.24 -25.71
CA LYS A 175 -1.45 6.62 -27.12
C LYS A 175 -1.37 8.14 -27.36
N GLN A 176 -1.96 8.93 -26.47
CA GLN A 176 -1.94 10.39 -26.53
C GLN A 176 -0.59 11.00 -26.13
N GLY A 177 0.33 10.20 -25.64
CA GLY A 177 1.64 10.60 -25.14
C GLY A 177 1.80 10.35 -23.65
N GLU A 178 2.93 10.79 -23.13
CA GLU A 178 3.23 10.66 -21.69
C GLU A 178 2.26 11.48 -20.84
N VAL A 179 1.76 10.87 -19.78
CA VAL A 179 0.92 11.53 -18.78
C VAL A 179 1.68 11.54 -17.45
N LEU A 180 2.22 12.71 -17.13
CA LEU A 180 2.86 12.95 -15.84
C LEU A 180 1.78 13.17 -14.77
N VAL A 181 1.98 12.57 -13.61
CA VAL A 181 1.14 12.71 -12.43
C VAL A 181 2.00 13.22 -11.28
N GLU A 182 1.55 14.30 -10.65
CA GLU A 182 2.15 14.82 -9.43
C GLU A 182 1.13 14.70 -8.30
N VAL A 183 1.44 13.87 -7.31
CA VAL A 183 0.60 13.68 -6.12
C VAL A 183 1.33 14.21 -4.91
N ASN A 184 0.68 15.14 -4.19
CA ASN A 184 1.18 15.72 -2.97
C ASN A 184 0.43 15.17 -1.75
N TYR A 185 1.20 14.77 -0.75
CA TYR A 185 0.69 14.32 0.54
C TYR A 185 1.21 15.25 1.63
N ALA A 186 0.31 15.88 2.40
CA ALA A 186 0.68 16.73 3.52
C ALA A 186 0.10 16.16 4.82
N PHE A 187 0.98 15.89 5.77
CA PHE A 187 0.63 15.35 7.08
C PHE A 187 0.64 16.45 8.12
N SER A 188 -0.45 16.53 8.88
CA SER A 188 -0.59 17.43 10.02
C SER A 188 -1.22 16.69 11.20
N GLU A 189 -1.30 17.32 12.36
CA GLU A 189 -2.02 16.75 13.50
C GLU A 189 -3.52 16.59 13.21
N GLN A 190 -4.11 17.44 12.36
CA GLN A 190 -5.52 17.44 12.05
C GLN A 190 -5.91 16.44 10.97
N GLY A 191 -4.94 15.96 10.19
CA GLY A 191 -5.25 15.05 9.11
C GLY A 191 -4.17 14.94 8.03
N VAL A 192 -4.52 14.20 6.99
CA VAL A 192 -3.69 14.03 5.80
C VAL A 192 -4.42 14.63 4.61
N SER A 193 -3.77 15.56 3.93
CA SER A 193 -4.24 16.11 2.66
C SER A 193 -3.57 15.37 1.50
N ILE A 194 -4.35 15.02 0.50
CA ILE A 194 -3.89 14.40 -0.74
C ILE A 194 -4.38 15.28 -1.89
N SER A 195 -3.47 15.81 -2.69
CA SER A 195 -3.79 16.58 -3.89
C SER A 195 -3.08 16.02 -5.11
N VAL A 196 -3.73 16.11 -6.27
CA VAL A 196 -3.17 15.76 -7.57
C VAL A 196 -3.08 17.05 -8.37
N GLU A 197 -1.86 17.50 -8.70
CA GLU A 197 -1.65 18.80 -9.35
C GLU A 197 -1.45 18.70 -10.85
N ARG A 198 -0.89 17.58 -11.33
CA ARG A 198 -0.72 17.34 -12.75
C ARG A 198 -1.35 16.01 -13.08
N CYS A 199 -2.31 16.05 -13.96
CA CYS A 199 -2.99 14.85 -14.42
C CYS A 199 -3.76 15.15 -15.71
N ASN A 200 -4.12 14.11 -16.43
CA ASN A 200 -5.07 14.18 -17.55
C ASN A 200 -6.49 14.31 -17.01
N ASP A 201 -7.33 15.13 -17.62
CA ASP A 201 -8.73 15.36 -17.21
C ASP A 201 -9.59 14.08 -17.19
N SER A 202 -9.16 13.04 -17.87
CA SER A 202 -9.82 11.74 -17.90
C SER A 202 -9.27 10.72 -16.89
N ALA A 203 -8.30 11.11 -16.06
CA ALA A 203 -7.75 10.25 -15.02
C ALA A 203 -8.54 10.39 -13.71
N TYR A 204 -8.50 9.34 -12.92
CA TYR A 204 -9.20 9.27 -11.64
C TYR A 204 -8.21 9.07 -10.49
N LEU A 205 -8.40 9.81 -9.40
CA LEU A 205 -7.82 9.50 -8.11
C LEU A 205 -8.70 8.47 -7.41
N VAL A 206 -8.15 7.31 -7.13
CA VAL A 206 -8.84 6.21 -6.45
C VAL A 206 -8.31 6.08 -5.03
N LEU A 207 -9.18 6.23 -4.05
CA LEU A 207 -8.87 6.17 -2.62
C LEU A 207 -9.70 5.06 -1.94
N PRO A 208 -9.21 3.82 -1.90
CA PRO A 208 -9.94 2.69 -1.30
C PRO A 208 -9.80 2.72 0.23
N VAL A 209 -10.72 3.40 0.91
CA VAL A 209 -10.73 3.54 2.36
C VAL A 209 -11.11 2.23 3.04
N ILE A 210 -10.31 1.81 4.02
CA ILE A 210 -10.61 0.68 4.89
C ILE A 210 -11.47 1.19 6.04
N ALA A 211 -12.65 0.59 6.22
CA ALA A 211 -13.53 0.85 7.35
C ALA A 211 -14.16 -0.45 7.86
N SER A 212 -14.44 -0.52 9.15
CA SER A 212 -15.18 -1.64 9.70
C SER A 212 -16.70 -1.48 9.38
N PRO A 213 -17.49 -2.57 9.42
CA PRO A 213 -18.94 -2.48 9.22
C PRO A 213 -19.68 -1.61 10.26
N LYS A 214 -19.00 -1.25 11.35
CA LYS A 214 -19.53 -0.40 12.43
C LYS A 214 -19.13 1.07 12.31
N GLU A 215 -18.26 1.38 11.36
CA GLU A 215 -17.77 2.74 11.11
C GLU A 215 -18.55 3.39 9.96
N GLU A 216 -18.81 4.65 10.09
CA GLU A 216 -19.42 5.46 9.05
C GLU A 216 -18.33 6.25 8.31
N VAL A 217 -18.21 6.04 7.00
CA VAL A 217 -17.36 6.86 6.14
C VAL A 217 -18.20 8.02 5.60
N ARG A 218 -17.88 9.23 6.01
CA ARG A 218 -18.54 10.45 5.53
C ARG A 218 -17.70 11.12 4.46
N ILE A 219 -18.32 11.39 3.34
CA ILE A 219 -17.72 12.15 2.24
C ILE A 219 -18.44 13.49 2.17
N SER A 220 -17.68 14.56 2.25
CA SER A 220 -18.21 15.92 2.03
C SER A 220 -17.41 16.61 0.93
N THR A 221 -18.10 17.22 -0.01
CA THR A 221 -17.50 18.10 -1.03
C THR A 221 -17.68 19.53 -0.57
N ARG A 222 -16.63 20.34 -0.71
CA ARG A 222 -16.75 21.82 -0.62
C ARG A 222 -16.55 22.35 -2.02
N GLU A 223 -17.49 23.10 -2.51
CA GLU A 223 -17.28 23.92 -3.70
C GLU A 223 -16.21 24.98 -3.37
N ALA A 224 -15.27 25.17 -4.27
CA ALA A 224 -14.17 26.13 -4.15
C ALA A 224 -14.64 27.55 -4.42
#